data_12716abcd4779fcb7317a1e54219ae73
#
_entry.id   12716abcd4779fcb7317a1e54219ae73
#
_cell.length_a   1.000
_cell.length_b   1.000
_cell.length_c   1.000
_cell.angle_alpha   90.00
_cell.angle_beta   90.00
_cell.angle_gamma   90.00
#
_symmetry.space_group_name_H-M   'P 1'
#
loop_
_entity.id
_entity.type
_entity.pdbx_description
1 polymer ?
#
loop_
_entity_poly.entity_id
_entity_poly.type
_entity_poly.pdbx_seq_one_letter_code
_entity_poly.pdbx_strand_id
1 'polypeptide(L)'
;MNFAFSEEQEELRKTVRAFLESKSPETAVREQMETENGFDPAVWSQMGDQMGLQGLSIPEEFGGSGFSFIELGVVLEEMGRALLCAPFFSSVVLAANALLLSGDDAAKKKYLPGIAAAVLMPCDAQNSL
;
A
#
# COMPACT_ATOMS: atom_id res chain seq x y z
N MET A 1 19.47 -21.93 -8.46
CA MET A 1 18.73 -20.73 -8.04
C MET A 1 17.28 -20.89 -8.49
N ASN A 2 16.32 -20.79 -7.58
CA ASN A 2 14.90 -20.92 -7.89
C ASN A 2 14.26 -19.53 -7.96
N PHE A 3 13.72 -19.16 -9.09
CA PHE A 3 13.02 -17.89 -9.30
C PHE A 3 11.49 -17.99 -9.12
N ALA A 4 10.98 -19.18 -8.76
CA ALA A 4 9.55 -19.34 -8.48
C ALA A 4 9.16 -18.64 -7.18
N PHE A 5 7.95 -18.11 -7.13
CA PHE A 5 7.38 -17.59 -5.89
C PHE A 5 7.16 -18.72 -4.88
N SER A 6 7.29 -18.40 -3.59
CA SER A 6 6.94 -19.34 -2.53
C SER A 6 5.44 -19.55 -2.43
N GLU A 7 5.01 -20.61 -1.72
CA GLU A 7 3.59 -20.85 -1.47
C GLU A 7 2.92 -19.70 -0.73
N GLU A 8 3.63 -19.07 0.21
CA GLU A 8 3.15 -17.91 0.96
C GLU A 8 2.98 -16.67 0.05
N GLN A 9 3.91 -16.45 -0.88
CA GLN A 9 3.82 -15.36 -1.86
C GLN A 9 2.66 -15.58 -2.84
N GLU A 10 2.41 -16.82 -3.28
CA GLU A 10 1.26 -17.17 -4.11
C GLU A 10 -0.08 -17.04 -3.35
N GLU A 11 -0.10 -17.36 -2.06
CA GLU A 11 -1.29 -17.17 -1.23
C GLU A 11 -1.58 -15.68 -0.99
N LEU A 12 -0.55 -14.87 -0.77
CA LEU A 12 -0.67 -13.40 -0.74
C LEU A 12 -1.27 -12.87 -2.05
N ARG A 13 -0.76 -13.35 -3.19
CA ARG A 13 -1.28 -12.98 -4.52
C ARG A 13 -2.76 -13.27 -4.65
N LYS A 14 -3.19 -14.48 -4.28
CA LYS A 14 -4.61 -14.89 -4.36
C LYS A 14 -5.50 -14.03 -3.46
N THR A 15 -5.05 -13.77 -2.24
CA THR A 15 -5.80 -12.98 -1.27
C THR A 15 -5.97 -11.54 -1.74
N VAL A 16 -4.89 -10.91 -2.20
CA VAL A 16 -4.93 -9.54 -2.74
C VAL A 16 -5.79 -9.49 -4.00
N ARG A 17 -5.67 -10.45 -4.89
CA ARG A 17 -6.49 -10.54 -6.11
C ARG A 17 -7.98 -10.60 -5.77
N ALA A 18 -8.39 -11.49 -4.86
CA ALA A 18 -9.78 -11.63 -4.46
C ALA A 18 -10.34 -10.33 -3.84
N PHE A 19 -9.55 -9.67 -3.00
CA PHE A 19 -9.91 -8.38 -2.44
C PHE A 19 -10.11 -7.31 -3.54
N LEU A 20 -9.18 -7.21 -4.47
CA LEU A 20 -9.23 -6.20 -5.53
C LEU A 20 -10.34 -6.49 -6.56
N GLU A 21 -10.64 -7.75 -6.86
CA GLU A 21 -11.79 -8.11 -7.69
C GLU A 21 -13.11 -7.66 -7.08
N SER A 22 -13.21 -7.70 -5.75
CA SER A 22 -14.38 -7.21 -5.02
C SER A 22 -14.45 -5.68 -4.92
N LYS A 23 -13.29 -5.00 -4.69
CA LYS A 23 -13.24 -3.57 -4.34
C LYS A 23 -12.87 -2.65 -5.49
N SER A 24 -12.22 -3.18 -6.52
CA SER A 24 -11.77 -2.40 -7.69
C SER A 24 -12.21 -3.04 -9.02
N PRO A 25 -13.52 -3.37 -9.18
CA PRO A 25 -14.03 -3.72 -10.50
C PRO A 25 -13.99 -2.49 -11.41
N GLU A 26 -14.12 -2.70 -12.71
CA GLU A 26 -14.07 -1.61 -13.72
C GLU A 26 -15.03 -0.46 -13.40
N THR A 27 -16.23 -0.76 -12.92
CA THR A 27 -17.23 0.25 -12.53
C THR A 27 -16.73 1.14 -11.39
N ALA A 28 -16.12 0.56 -10.35
CA ALA A 28 -15.54 1.31 -9.24
C ALA A 28 -14.35 2.17 -9.70
N VAL A 29 -13.51 1.65 -10.59
CA VAL A 29 -12.40 2.43 -11.18
C VAL A 29 -12.93 3.66 -11.90
N ARG A 30 -13.95 3.50 -12.76
CA ARG A 30 -14.56 4.62 -13.48
C ARG A 30 -15.19 5.64 -12.57
N GLU A 31 -15.88 5.19 -11.51
CA GLU A 31 -16.44 6.08 -10.49
C GLU A 31 -15.36 6.92 -9.81
N GLN A 32 -14.26 6.30 -9.38
CA GLN A 32 -13.17 7.02 -8.72
C GLN A 32 -12.45 8.02 -9.63
N MET A 33 -12.35 7.73 -10.92
CA MET A 33 -11.78 8.65 -11.92
C MET A 33 -12.56 9.96 -12.02
N GLU A 34 -13.84 9.97 -11.70
CA GLU A 34 -14.72 11.15 -11.74
C GLU A 34 -14.74 11.91 -10.41
N THR A 35 -14.18 11.36 -9.33
CA THR A 35 -14.14 12.02 -8.03
C THR A 35 -12.96 12.98 -7.90
N GLU A 36 -13.11 14.01 -7.09
CA GLU A 36 -12.05 14.97 -6.79
C GLU A 36 -10.87 14.29 -6.09
N ASN A 37 -11.14 13.39 -5.15
CA ASN A 37 -10.10 12.65 -4.41
C ASN A 37 -9.42 11.56 -5.25
N GLY A 38 -10.09 11.01 -6.24
CA GLY A 38 -9.55 9.98 -7.11
C GLY A 38 -9.41 8.59 -6.48
N PHE A 39 -9.91 8.37 -5.27
CA PHE A 39 -9.90 7.08 -4.58
C PHE A 39 -11.01 6.99 -3.52
N ASP A 40 -11.35 5.76 -3.11
CA ASP A 40 -12.33 5.49 -2.04
C ASP A 40 -11.61 5.36 -0.69
N PRO A 41 -11.82 6.30 0.26
CA PRO A 41 -11.21 6.22 1.59
C PRO A 41 -11.58 4.95 2.38
N ALA A 42 -12.78 4.39 2.15
CA ALA A 42 -13.21 3.16 2.80
C ALA A 42 -12.39 1.95 2.32
N VAL A 43 -12.11 1.86 1.02
CA VAL A 43 -11.23 0.82 0.46
C VAL A 43 -9.80 0.99 0.98
N TRP A 44 -9.31 2.21 1.04
CA TRP A 44 -7.99 2.51 1.61
C TRP A 44 -7.85 2.01 3.05
N SER A 45 -8.83 2.33 3.92
CA SER A 45 -8.84 1.85 5.30
C SER A 45 -8.93 0.32 5.39
N GLN A 46 -9.78 -0.30 4.58
CA GLN A 46 -9.90 -1.76 4.56
C GLN A 46 -8.61 -2.47 4.15
N MET A 47 -7.85 -1.91 3.21
CA MET A 47 -6.53 -2.44 2.83
C MET A 47 -5.56 -2.45 4.02
N GLY A 48 -5.59 -1.43 4.86
CA GLY A 48 -4.79 -1.36 6.08
C GLY A 48 -5.30 -2.27 7.18
N ASP A 49 -6.56 -2.11 7.56
CA ASP A 49 -7.16 -2.77 8.73
C ASP A 49 -7.30 -4.29 8.57
N GLN A 50 -7.64 -4.76 7.36
CA GLN A 50 -7.88 -6.17 7.10
C GLN A 50 -6.65 -6.92 6.59
N MET A 51 -5.79 -6.26 5.85
CA MET A 51 -4.69 -6.91 5.14
C MET A 51 -3.31 -6.33 5.45
N GLY A 52 -3.22 -5.19 6.12
CA GLY A 52 -1.94 -4.56 6.46
C GLY A 52 -1.08 -4.18 5.26
N LEU A 53 -1.68 -3.92 4.09
CA LEU A 53 -0.92 -3.75 2.85
C LEU A 53 -0.02 -2.51 2.87
N GLN A 54 -0.45 -1.42 3.50
CA GLN A 54 0.35 -0.20 3.60
C GLN A 54 1.59 -0.37 4.46
N GLY A 55 1.56 -1.30 5.42
CA GLY A 55 2.69 -1.63 6.28
C GLY A 55 3.50 -2.84 5.84
N LEU A 56 3.20 -3.44 4.69
CA LEU A 56 3.74 -4.73 4.28
C LEU A 56 5.28 -4.79 4.33
N SER A 57 5.95 -3.80 3.76
CA SER A 57 7.41 -3.71 3.70
C SER A 57 8.03 -2.78 4.75
N ILE A 58 7.21 -2.17 5.59
CA ILE A 58 7.69 -1.35 6.70
C ILE A 58 8.14 -2.27 7.83
N PRO A 59 9.31 -2.02 8.46
CA PRO A 59 9.79 -2.83 9.58
C PRO A 59 8.80 -2.91 10.74
N GLU A 60 8.81 -4.03 11.47
CA GLU A 60 7.93 -4.27 12.61
C GLU A 60 8.09 -3.22 13.72
N GLU A 61 9.29 -2.68 13.91
CA GLU A 61 9.56 -1.62 14.89
C GLU A 61 8.77 -0.33 14.64
N PHE A 62 8.29 -0.12 13.42
CA PHE A 62 7.43 1.00 13.01
C PHE A 62 5.97 0.58 12.78
N GLY A 63 5.59 -0.61 13.22
CA GLY A 63 4.22 -1.11 13.09
C GLY A 63 3.89 -1.79 11.77
N GLY A 64 4.89 -2.08 10.93
CA GLY A 64 4.73 -2.82 9.70
C GLY A 64 4.88 -4.34 9.88
N SER A 65 4.84 -5.07 8.77
CA SER A 65 4.98 -6.53 8.75
C SER A 65 6.39 -7.01 8.43
N GLY A 66 7.29 -6.14 8.01
CA GLY A 66 8.69 -6.44 7.76
C GLY A 66 8.96 -7.37 6.58
N PHE A 67 8.03 -7.51 5.64
CA PHE A 67 8.23 -8.29 4.42
C PHE A 67 9.21 -7.61 3.45
N SER A 68 9.65 -8.35 2.44
CA SER A 68 10.59 -7.87 1.43
C SER A 68 9.91 -7.13 0.27
N PHE A 69 10.73 -6.60 -0.64
CA PHE A 69 10.24 -6.03 -1.90
C PHE A 69 9.61 -7.06 -2.84
N ILE A 70 9.87 -8.35 -2.66
CA ILE A 70 9.23 -9.40 -3.46
C ILE A 70 7.73 -9.44 -3.15
N GLU A 71 7.36 -9.49 -1.89
CA GLU A 71 5.95 -9.44 -1.46
C GLU A 71 5.28 -8.13 -1.86
N LEU A 72 5.96 -6.99 -1.71
CA LEU A 72 5.47 -5.71 -2.16
C LEU A 72 5.25 -5.69 -3.69
N GLY A 73 6.17 -6.27 -4.44
CA GLY A 73 6.06 -6.43 -5.90
C GLY A 73 4.84 -7.24 -6.32
N VAL A 74 4.55 -8.35 -5.62
CA VAL A 74 3.35 -9.17 -5.84
C VAL A 74 2.08 -8.34 -5.65
N VAL A 75 2.02 -7.55 -4.59
CA VAL A 75 0.87 -6.66 -4.32
C VAL A 75 0.72 -5.60 -5.40
N LEU A 76 1.80 -4.94 -5.79
CA LEU A 76 1.80 -3.91 -6.84
C LEU A 76 1.36 -4.46 -8.19
N GLU A 77 1.76 -5.68 -8.55
CA GLU A 77 1.33 -6.35 -9.76
C GLU A 77 -0.19 -6.56 -9.79
N GLU A 78 -0.77 -7.01 -8.69
CA GLU A 78 -2.22 -7.20 -8.58
C GLU A 78 -2.98 -5.85 -8.57
N MET A 79 -2.44 -4.82 -7.93
CA MET A 79 -3.00 -3.47 -7.97
C MET A 79 -3.00 -2.89 -9.38
N GLY A 80 -1.92 -3.09 -10.13
CA GLY A 80 -1.83 -2.69 -11.53
C GLY A 80 -2.83 -3.45 -12.41
N ARG A 81 -2.97 -4.75 -12.20
CA ARG A 81 -3.96 -5.58 -12.91
C ARG A 81 -5.39 -5.08 -12.70
N ALA A 82 -5.73 -4.69 -11.48
CA ALA A 82 -7.06 -4.21 -11.13
C ALA A 82 -7.27 -2.72 -11.40
N LEU A 83 -6.25 -2.00 -11.87
CA LEU A 83 -6.27 -0.54 -12.05
C LEU A 83 -6.71 0.20 -10.77
N LEU A 84 -6.24 -0.25 -9.60
CA LEU A 84 -6.65 0.31 -8.32
C LEU A 84 -6.39 1.82 -8.26
N CYS A 85 -7.44 2.58 -8.00
CA CYS A 85 -7.36 4.00 -7.70
C CYS A 85 -7.11 4.18 -6.20
N ALA A 86 -5.84 4.35 -5.82
CA ALA A 86 -5.43 4.62 -4.44
C ALA A 86 -4.02 5.22 -4.41
N PRO A 87 -3.68 6.03 -3.38
CA PRO A 87 -2.35 6.64 -3.25
C PRO A 87 -1.30 5.66 -2.69
N PHE A 88 -1.33 4.41 -3.12
CA PHE A 88 -0.47 3.34 -2.60
C PHE A 88 0.98 3.53 -3.03
N PHE A 89 1.21 3.77 -4.32
CA PHE A 89 2.57 3.91 -4.85
C PHE A 89 3.29 5.12 -4.22
N SER A 90 2.63 6.27 -4.16
CA SER A 90 3.22 7.49 -3.59
C SER A 90 3.49 7.37 -2.09
N SER A 91 2.60 6.74 -1.34
CA SER A 91 2.71 6.63 0.12
C SER A 91 3.60 5.47 0.56
N VAL A 92 3.36 4.27 0.04
CA VAL A 92 4.02 3.04 0.50
C VAL A 92 5.34 2.80 -0.23
N VAL A 93 5.37 2.97 -1.54
CA VAL A 93 6.60 2.72 -2.31
C VAL A 93 7.55 3.92 -2.24
N LEU A 94 7.08 5.12 -2.54
CA LEU A 94 7.98 6.29 -2.58
C LEU A 94 8.25 6.86 -1.19
N ALA A 95 7.23 7.30 -0.47
CA ALA A 95 7.42 8.02 0.79
C ALA A 95 8.00 7.13 1.90
N ALA A 96 7.48 5.93 2.10
CA ALA A 96 7.98 5.02 3.13
C ALA A 96 9.44 4.65 2.88
N ASN A 97 9.82 4.33 1.64
CA ASN A 97 11.20 4.00 1.30
C ASN A 97 12.13 5.22 1.40
N ALA A 98 11.68 6.41 1.01
CA ALA A 98 12.45 7.63 1.21
C ALA A 98 12.77 7.86 2.69
N LEU A 99 11.79 7.66 3.58
CA LEU A 99 12.00 7.74 5.03
C LEU A 99 12.97 6.67 5.54
N LEU A 100 12.79 5.42 5.13
CA LEU A 100 13.66 4.30 5.53
C LEU A 100 15.12 4.51 5.13
N LEU A 101 15.36 5.12 3.98
CA LEU A 101 16.70 5.36 3.43
C LEU A 101 17.30 6.72 3.85
N SER A 102 16.51 7.60 4.47
CA SER A 102 16.95 8.97 4.80
C SER A 102 18.03 9.08 5.87
N GLY A 103 18.17 8.05 6.72
CA GLY A 103 19.04 8.13 7.90
C GLY A 103 18.50 9.00 9.03
N ASP A 104 17.30 9.56 8.91
CA ASP A 104 16.63 10.38 9.92
C ASP A 104 15.72 9.53 10.80
N ASP A 105 16.24 9.05 11.94
CA ASP A 105 15.48 8.19 12.86
C ASP A 105 14.28 8.89 13.49
N ALA A 106 14.35 10.20 13.71
CA ALA A 106 13.23 10.98 14.23
C ALA A 106 12.07 11.04 13.22
N ALA A 107 12.36 11.27 11.95
CA ALA A 107 11.37 11.25 10.89
C ALA A 107 10.74 9.86 10.70
N LYS A 108 11.55 8.80 10.73
CA LYS A 108 11.05 7.42 10.67
C LYS A 108 10.05 7.13 11.76
N LYS A 109 10.38 7.42 13.01
CA LYS A 109 9.50 7.21 14.18
C LYS A 109 8.23 8.05 14.12
N LYS A 110 8.32 9.23 13.52
CA LYS A 110 7.19 10.15 13.43
C LYS A 110 6.17 9.75 12.34
N TYR A 111 6.63 9.32 11.17
CA TYR A 111 5.78 9.16 9.99
C TYR A 111 5.50 7.71 9.59
N LEU A 112 6.44 6.78 9.74
CA LEU A 112 6.26 5.40 9.31
C LEU A 112 5.09 4.68 9.99
N PRO A 113 4.85 4.83 11.31
CA PRO A 113 3.69 4.20 11.95
C PRO A 113 2.36 4.65 11.37
N GLY A 114 2.22 5.93 11.04
CA GLY A 114 1.00 6.45 10.41
C GLY A 114 0.78 5.94 9.00
N ILE A 115 1.84 5.77 8.22
CA ILE A 115 1.77 5.15 6.89
C ILE A 115 1.37 3.68 7.01
N ALA A 116 2.03 2.92 7.89
CA ALA A 116 1.74 1.49 8.11
C ALA A 116 0.29 1.25 8.56
N ALA A 117 -0.26 2.15 9.37
CA ALA A 117 -1.64 2.10 9.87
C ALA A 117 -2.67 2.66 8.87
N ALA A 118 -2.27 3.04 7.65
CA ALA A 118 -3.13 3.65 6.64
C ALA A 118 -3.78 4.99 7.06
N VAL A 119 -3.27 5.62 8.11
CA VAL A 119 -3.78 6.91 8.65
C VAL A 119 -3.13 8.09 7.96
N LEU A 120 -1.85 7.97 7.61
CA LEU A 120 -1.09 9.03 6.96
C LEU A 120 -0.90 8.71 5.48
N MET A 121 -1.33 9.64 4.63
CA MET A 121 -1.07 9.65 3.20
C MET A 121 -0.17 10.85 2.88
N PRO A 122 1.13 10.65 2.67
CA PRO A 122 2.07 11.77 2.44
C PRO A 122 1.75 12.64 1.22
N CYS A 123 0.94 12.14 0.29
CA CYS A 123 0.48 12.91 -0.85
C CYS A 123 -0.50 14.06 -0.48
N ASP A 124 -1.15 13.98 0.68
CA ASP A 124 -2.09 15.02 1.14
C ASP A 124 -1.36 16.27 1.69
N ALA A 125 -0.06 16.21 1.86
CA ALA A 125 0.74 17.35 2.35
C ALA A 125 0.75 18.57 1.41
N GLN A 126 0.24 18.42 0.19
CA GLN A 126 0.11 19.56 -0.76
C GLN A 126 -1.06 20.49 -0.43
N ASN A 127 -2.01 20.08 0.40
CA ASN A 127 -3.17 20.90 0.77
C ASN A 127 -2.99 21.68 2.09
N SER A 128 -1.81 21.64 2.71
CA SER A 128 -1.51 22.29 3.98
C SER A 128 -0.54 23.49 3.87
N LEU A 129 -0.44 24.07 2.67
CA LEU A 129 0.29 25.32 2.45
C LEU A 129 -0.66 26.48 2.24
#